data_26f6b23ba1eaee8ae04859d01d82ee15
#
_entry.id   26f6b23ba1eaee8ae04859d01d82ee15
#
_cell.length_a   1.000
_cell.length_b   1.000
_cell.length_c   1.000
_cell.angle_alpha   90.00
_cell.angle_beta   90.00
_cell.angle_gamma   90.00
#
_symmetry.space_group_name_H-M   'P 1'
#
loop_
_entity.id
_entity.type
_entity.pdbx_description
1 polymer ?
#
loop_
_entity_poly.entity_id
_entity_poly.type
_entity_poly.pdbx_seq_one_letter_code
_entity_poly.pdbx_strand_id
1 'polypeptide(L)'
;MLNYYESKGCSVQTLDETMQFLLLTKFNGNRSCNRINLTMINFKEITNANIWKVCTLEPFEEQKDFVAENIQSLAEAYATRNEGGNALPLAVYNDETLVGFIMIGKGTVGNEKESELIKKNYSLWRLMIDKKYQGKGFGRQTLDAAMALIHTYPFGKADKVWLSYEPENVRAREIYRKYGFVENGEMCGNEIIAVYDL
;
A
#
# COMPACT_ATOMS: atom_id res chain seq x y z
N MET A 1 11.33 6.31 21.82
CA MET A 1 10.10 6.91 21.26
C MET A 1 8.86 6.70 22.14
N LEU A 2 8.64 5.51 22.69
CA LEU A 2 7.55 5.27 23.66
C LEU A 2 7.56 6.26 24.85
N ASN A 3 8.70 6.48 25.47
CA ASN A 3 8.84 7.38 26.64
C ASN A 3 8.49 8.86 26.33
N TYR A 4 8.50 9.30 25.08
CA TYR A 4 8.12 10.65 24.71
C TYR A 4 6.60 10.86 24.74
N TYR A 5 5.83 9.82 24.41
CA TYR A 5 4.37 9.90 24.37
C TYR A 5 3.73 9.67 25.74
N GLU A 6 4.31 8.82 26.57
CA GLU A 6 3.87 8.63 27.96
C GLU A 6 4.01 9.91 28.80
N SER A 7 5.05 10.71 28.54
CA SER A 7 5.25 12.03 29.20
C SER A 7 4.18 13.07 28.85
N LYS A 8 3.35 12.80 27.81
CA LYS A 8 2.25 13.67 27.36
C LYS A 8 0.87 13.15 27.76
N GLY A 9 0.79 12.10 28.60
CA GLY A 9 -0.47 11.57 29.11
C GLY A 9 -1.28 10.73 28.10
N CYS A 10 -0.64 10.22 27.04
CA CYS A 10 -1.27 9.32 26.07
C CYS A 10 -0.95 7.86 26.41
N SER A 11 -1.95 7.06 26.72
CA SER A 11 -1.80 5.61 26.84
C SER A 11 -1.88 4.98 25.46
N VAL A 12 -0.85 4.23 25.04
CA VAL A 12 -0.80 3.48 23.79
C VAL A 12 -1.45 2.12 24.00
N GLN A 13 -2.67 1.92 23.54
CA GLN A 13 -3.39 0.65 23.73
C GLN A 13 -3.33 -0.33 22.55
N THR A 14 -3.15 0.11 21.30
CA THR A 14 -3.00 -0.78 20.14
C THR A 14 -2.31 -0.09 18.95
N LEU A 15 -1.73 -0.85 18.02
CA LEU A 15 -1.18 -0.36 16.75
C LEU A 15 -2.22 0.42 15.91
N ASP A 16 -3.50 0.10 16.05
CA ASP A 16 -4.62 0.70 15.35
C ASP A 16 -4.86 2.16 15.81
N GLU A 17 -4.76 2.43 17.11
CA GLU A 17 -4.91 3.78 17.67
C GLU A 17 -3.74 4.71 17.31
N THR A 18 -2.54 4.16 17.18
CA THR A 18 -1.34 4.93 16.83
C THR A 18 -1.39 5.42 15.38
N MET A 19 -1.91 4.63 14.47
CA MET A 19 -2.10 5.01 13.07
C MET A 19 -3.19 6.07 12.90
N GLN A 20 -4.28 5.99 13.66
CA GLN A 20 -5.31 7.04 13.69
C GLN A 20 -4.77 8.37 14.25
N PHE A 21 -3.92 8.31 15.27
CA PHE A 21 -3.34 9.50 15.90
C PHE A 21 -2.34 10.25 15.01
N LEU A 22 -1.50 9.55 14.25
CA LEU A 22 -0.53 10.16 13.33
C LEU A 22 -1.20 10.90 12.17
N LEU A 23 -2.39 10.47 11.74
CA LEU A 23 -3.18 11.17 10.72
C LEU A 23 -3.88 12.42 11.27
N LEU A 24 -4.26 12.43 12.55
CA LEU A 24 -4.95 13.56 13.20
C LEU A 24 -4.00 14.73 13.56
N THR A 25 -2.73 14.47 13.83
CA THR A 25 -1.78 15.52 14.29
C THR A 25 -1.26 16.43 13.17
N LYS A 26 -1.40 16.07 11.91
CA LYS A 26 -0.99 16.94 10.78
C LYS A 26 -2.01 18.03 10.42
N PHE A 27 -3.17 18.11 11.07
CA PHE A 27 -4.26 19.04 10.70
C PHE A 27 -4.66 20.06 11.76
N ASN A 28 -3.94 20.23 12.87
CA ASN A 28 -4.23 21.28 13.85
C ASN A 28 -3.60 22.64 13.51
N GLY A 29 -4.00 23.22 12.39
CA GLY A 29 -3.83 24.62 12.06
C GLY A 29 -5.21 25.27 11.91
N ASN A 30 -5.59 26.14 12.85
CA ASN A 30 -6.81 26.92 12.97
C ASN A 30 -7.56 27.20 11.65
N ARG A 31 -8.73 26.59 11.45
CA ARG A 31 -9.88 27.15 10.71
C ARG A 31 -11.15 26.44 11.14
N SER A 32 -12.26 27.19 11.26
CA SER A 32 -13.59 26.76 11.67
C SER A 32 -14.03 25.42 11.07
N CYS A 33 -14.38 24.49 11.95
CA CYS A 33 -14.72 23.11 11.62
C CYS A 33 -16.11 23.04 10.98
N ASN A 34 -16.19 23.12 9.65
CA ASN A 34 -17.21 22.39 8.94
C ASN A 34 -16.80 20.91 9.03
N ARG A 35 -17.65 20.05 9.62
CA ARG A 35 -17.48 18.60 9.62
C ARG A 35 -17.41 18.11 8.16
N ILE A 36 -16.23 18.13 7.57
CA ILE A 36 -15.94 17.32 6.41
C ILE A 36 -15.88 15.89 6.98
N ASN A 37 -16.83 15.05 6.62
CA ASN A 37 -16.70 13.61 6.81
C ASN A 37 -15.48 13.18 5.94
N LEU A 38 -14.30 13.25 6.53
CA LEU A 38 -13.10 12.65 5.95
C LEU A 38 -13.29 11.14 6.11
N THR A 39 -13.83 10.52 5.07
CA THR A 39 -13.79 9.08 4.92
C THR A 39 -12.31 8.68 4.88
N MET A 40 -11.88 7.83 5.81
CA MET A 40 -10.47 7.46 5.92
C MET A 40 -10.26 6.04 5.43
N ILE A 41 -9.30 5.88 4.52
CA ILE A 41 -8.80 4.56 4.15
C ILE A 41 -8.08 3.96 5.36
N ASN A 42 -8.46 2.73 5.68
CA ASN A 42 -7.78 1.90 6.67
C ASN A 42 -7.47 0.51 6.09
N PHE A 43 -6.48 -0.14 6.65
CA PHE A 43 -6.08 -1.48 6.25
C PHE A 43 -6.49 -2.48 7.31
N LYS A 44 -7.06 -3.61 6.87
CA LYS A 44 -7.35 -4.75 7.74
C LYS A 44 -6.61 -5.97 7.23
N GLU A 45 -6.14 -6.80 8.14
CA GLU A 45 -5.56 -8.09 7.81
C GLU A 45 -6.57 -8.97 7.05
N ILE A 46 -6.05 -9.82 6.17
CA ILE A 46 -6.87 -10.78 5.45
C ILE A 46 -6.97 -12.06 6.28
N THR A 47 -8.19 -12.36 6.69
CA THR A 47 -8.54 -13.49 7.55
C THR A 47 -9.66 -14.32 6.92
N ASN A 48 -10.01 -15.43 7.55
CA ASN A 48 -11.17 -16.24 7.11
C ASN A 48 -12.49 -15.45 7.06
N ALA A 49 -12.59 -14.35 7.78
CA ALA A 49 -13.81 -13.51 7.81
C ALA A 49 -13.98 -12.65 6.55
N ASN A 50 -12.88 -12.30 5.86
CA ASN A 50 -12.94 -11.37 4.73
C ASN A 50 -12.27 -11.86 3.43
N ILE A 51 -11.46 -12.93 3.47
CA ILE A 51 -10.68 -13.41 2.31
C ILE A 51 -11.54 -13.59 1.05
N TRP A 52 -12.68 -14.23 1.15
CA TRP A 52 -13.53 -14.48 -0.03
C TRP A 52 -14.12 -13.17 -0.60
N LYS A 53 -14.40 -12.18 0.26
CA LYS A 53 -14.82 -10.86 -0.20
C LYS A 53 -13.68 -10.14 -0.91
N VAL A 54 -12.45 -10.25 -0.41
CA VAL A 54 -11.26 -9.70 -1.07
C VAL A 54 -11.03 -10.34 -2.43
N CYS A 55 -11.16 -11.66 -2.53
CA CYS A 55 -10.99 -12.40 -3.80
C CYS A 55 -12.05 -12.05 -4.86
N THR A 56 -13.22 -11.51 -4.47
CA THR A 56 -14.27 -11.10 -5.40
C THR A 56 -14.17 -9.65 -5.88
N LEU A 57 -13.24 -8.87 -5.35
CA LEU A 57 -12.97 -7.53 -5.85
C LEU A 57 -12.32 -7.61 -7.22
N GLU A 58 -12.73 -6.75 -8.12
CA GLU A 58 -12.20 -6.71 -9.49
C GLU A 58 -12.10 -5.27 -10.02
N PRO A 59 -11.06 -4.95 -10.82
CA PRO A 59 -10.97 -3.69 -11.52
C PRO A 59 -11.97 -3.65 -12.69
N PHE A 60 -12.01 -2.56 -13.46
CA PHE A 60 -12.69 -2.54 -14.74
C PHE A 60 -12.07 -3.55 -15.71
N GLU A 61 -12.83 -4.01 -16.70
CA GLU A 61 -12.39 -5.04 -17.65
C GLU A 61 -11.10 -4.65 -18.37
N GLU A 62 -11.01 -3.42 -18.83
CA GLU A 62 -9.84 -2.86 -19.51
C GLU A 62 -8.59 -2.68 -18.61
N GLN A 63 -8.70 -2.98 -17.33
CA GLN A 63 -7.61 -2.88 -16.36
C GLN A 63 -7.12 -4.26 -15.88
N LYS A 64 -7.79 -5.33 -16.27
CA LYS A 64 -7.48 -6.68 -15.76
C LYS A 64 -6.07 -7.15 -16.13
N ASP A 65 -5.55 -6.70 -17.27
CA ASP A 65 -4.19 -7.02 -17.68
C ASP A 65 -3.12 -6.24 -16.89
N PHE A 66 -3.49 -5.19 -16.15
CA PHE A 66 -2.57 -4.34 -15.41
C PHE A 66 -2.38 -4.75 -13.94
N VAL A 67 -3.17 -5.68 -13.44
CA VAL A 67 -3.05 -6.13 -12.06
C VAL A 67 -3.51 -7.59 -11.93
N ALA A 68 -2.68 -8.43 -11.30
CA ALA A 68 -3.03 -9.81 -11.03
C ALA A 68 -4.29 -9.91 -10.15
N GLU A 69 -5.05 -10.98 -10.32
CA GLU A 69 -6.18 -11.29 -9.44
C GLU A 69 -5.75 -11.35 -7.97
N ASN A 70 -6.62 -10.94 -7.07
CA ASN A 70 -6.29 -10.93 -5.65
C ASN A 70 -6.02 -12.34 -5.11
N ILE A 71 -6.68 -13.37 -5.64
CA ILE A 71 -6.42 -14.77 -5.26
C ILE A 71 -5.00 -15.19 -5.66
N GLN A 72 -4.52 -14.80 -6.84
CA GLN A 72 -3.15 -15.05 -7.28
C GLN A 72 -2.16 -14.33 -6.36
N SER A 73 -2.40 -13.05 -6.07
CA SER A 73 -1.54 -12.25 -5.19
C SER A 73 -1.45 -12.83 -3.78
N LEU A 74 -2.53 -13.41 -3.26
CA LEU A 74 -2.53 -14.11 -1.97
C LEU A 74 -1.72 -15.42 -2.01
N ALA A 75 -1.79 -16.17 -3.12
CA ALA A 75 -0.97 -17.36 -3.31
C ALA A 75 0.53 -17.01 -3.40
N GLU A 76 0.88 -15.95 -4.12
CA GLU A 76 2.24 -15.42 -4.21
C GLU A 76 2.75 -14.97 -2.83
N ALA A 77 1.92 -14.27 -2.05
CA ALA A 77 2.28 -13.85 -0.69
C ALA A 77 2.53 -15.05 0.23
N TYR A 78 1.71 -16.10 0.12
CA TYR A 78 1.89 -17.34 0.88
C TYR A 78 3.23 -18.02 0.52
N ALA A 79 3.51 -18.20 -0.78
CA ALA A 79 4.76 -18.81 -1.25
C ALA A 79 5.99 -18.00 -0.80
N THR A 80 5.96 -16.67 -1.00
CA THR A 80 7.04 -15.77 -0.57
C THR A 80 7.35 -15.89 0.92
N ARG A 81 6.32 -15.92 1.77
CA ARG A 81 6.50 -16.07 3.22
C ARG A 81 7.08 -17.42 3.61
N ASN A 82 6.66 -18.49 2.95
CA ASN A 82 7.19 -19.83 3.20
C ASN A 82 8.69 -19.96 2.85
N GLU A 83 9.15 -19.15 1.91
CA GLU A 83 10.57 -19.06 1.52
C GLU A 83 11.35 -18.04 2.36
N GLY A 84 10.74 -17.47 3.40
CA GLY A 84 11.38 -16.50 4.31
C GLY A 84 11.37 -15.05 3.80
N GLY A 85 10.66 -14.77 2.70
CA GLY A 85 10.49 -13.43 2.17
C GLY A 85 9.40 -12.61 2.88
N ASN A 86 9.29 -11.35 2.50
CA ASN A 86 8.36 -10.41 3.12
C ASN A 86 7.25 -10.05 2.14
N ALA A 87 6.02 -10.43 2.46
CA ALA A 87 4.83 -10.04 1.76
C ALA A 87 3.70 -9.72 2.75
N LEU A 88 3.06 -8.57 2.61
CA LEU A 88 1.97 -8.10 3.47
C LEU A 88 0.75 -7.75 2.60
N PRO A 89 -0.11 -8.72 2.29
CA PRO A 89 -1.39 -8.48 1.66
C PRO A 89 -2.38 -7.92 2.67
N LEU A 90 -3.08 -6.84 2.30
CA LEU A 90 -4.03 -6.14 3.15
C LEU A 90 -5.32 -5.82 2.39
N ALA A 91 -6.44 -5.93 3.07
CA ALA A 91 -7.74 -5.48 2.61
C ALA A 91 -7.87 -3.97 2.85
N VAL A 92 -8.29 -3.23 1.83
CA VAL A 92 -8.46 -1.77 1.88
C VAL A 92 -9.91 -1.45 2.18
N TYR A 93 -10.13 -0.75 3.26
CA TYR A 93 -11.47 -0.33 3.70
C TYR A 93 -11.60 1.20 3.67
N ASN A 94 -12.76 1.66 3.28
CA ASN A 94 -13.25 3.01 3.56
C ASN A 94 -14.30 2.88 4.67
N ASP A 95 -13.95 3.29 5.87
CA ASP A 95 -14.70 2.98 7.10
C ASP A 95 -14.89 1.45 7.22
N GLU A 96 -16.12 0.92 7.19
CA GLU A 96 -16.42 -0.51 7.23
C GLU A 96 -16.67 -1.13 5.84
N THR A 97 -16.51 -0.36 4.76
CA THR A 97 -16.73 -0.82 3.39
C THR A 97 -15.42 -1.29 2.77
N LEU A 98 -15.35 -2.56 2.37
CA LEU A 98 -14.23 -3.10 1.62
C LEU A 98 -14.23 -2.50 0.20
N VAL A 99 -13.17 -1.77 -0.15
CA VAL A 99 -13.07 -1.01 -1.41
C VAL A 99 -11.91 -1.43 -2.31
N GLY A 100 -10.94 -2.20 -1.79
CA GLY A 100 -9.77 -2.58 -2.58
C GLY A 100 -8.86 -3.57 -1.88
N PHE A 101 -7.72 -3.78 -2.50
CA PHE A 101 -6.66 -4.66 -2.05
C PHE A 101 -5.31 -3.98 -2.28
N ILE A 102 -4.36 -4.21 -1.37
CA ILE A 102 -2.99 -3.77 -1.50
C ILE A 102 -2.04 -4.87 -1.01
N MET A 103 -0.87 -4.97 -1.60
CA MET A 103 0.20 -5.83 -1.12
C MET A 103 1.53 -5.08 -1.11
N ILE A 104 2.20 -5.12 0.02
CA ILE A 104 3.53 -4.53 0.22
C ILE A 104 4.52 -5.67 0.41
N GLY A 105 5.68 -5.56 -0.23
CA GLY A 105 6.80 -6.48 -0.03
C GLY A 105 8.07 -5.75 0.39
N LYS A 106 9.11 -6.52 0.76
CA LYS A 106 10.47 -6.03 0.88
C LYS A 106 11.45 -7.11 0.49
N GLY A 107 12.33 -6.76 -0.43
CA GLY A 107 13.26 -7.73 -1.03
C GLY A 107 12.52 -8.73 -1.93
N THR A 108 13.26 -9.68 -2.43
CA THR A 108 12.75 -10.79 -3.24
C THR A 108 13.36 -12.10 -2.77
N VAL A 109 12.69 -13.19 -3.08
CA VAL A 109 13.14 -14.54 -2.76
C VAL A 109 13.34 -15.30 -4.08
N GLY A 110 14.47 -16.00 -4.20
CA GLY A 110 14.70 -16.95 -5.29
C GLY A 110 15.16 -16.36 -6.63
N ASN A 111 15.32 -15.04 -6.76
CA ASN A 111 15.80 -14.43 -7.99
C ASN A 111 17.11 -13.66 -7.82
N GLU A 112 18.24 -14.36 -8.01
CA GLU A 112 19.58 -13.78 -7.87
C GLU A 112 19.90 -12.71 -8.92
N LYS A 113 19.15 -12.65 -10.04
CA LYS A 113 19.41 -11.74 -11.16
C LYS A 113 18.75 -10.37 -10.99
N GLU A 114 17.91 -10.19 -9.98
CA GLU A 114 17.27 -8.91 -9.73
C GLU A 114 18.26 -7.85 -9.26
N SER A 115 17.95 -6.59 -9.54
CA SER A 115 18.78 -5.46 -9.16
C SER A 115 18.86 -5.31 -7.63
N GLU A 116 19.90 -4.66 -7.14
CA GLU A 116 20.05 -4.33 -5.72
C GLU A 116 18.93 -3.41 -5.22
N LEU A 117 18.33 -2.62 -6.09
CA LEU A 117 17.15 -1.84 -5.80
C LEU A 117 16.02 -2.74 -5.32
N ILE A 118 15.69 -3.77 -6.10
CA ILE A 118 14.60 -4.71 -5.83
C ILE A 118 14.89 -5.52 -4.55
N LYS A 119 16.09 -6.06 -4.42
CA LYS A 119 16.49 -6.93 -3.31
C LYS A 119 16.46 -6.26 -1.93
N LYS A 120 16.74 -4.96 -1.85
CA LYS A 120 16.97 -4.28 -0.56
C LYS A 120 15.83 -3.38 -0.11
N ASN A 121 14.93 -3.03 -1.01
CA ASN A 121 13.94 -1.99 -0.76
C ASN A 121 12.51 -2.52 -0.69
N TYR A 122 11.60 -1.66 -0.24
CA TYR A 122 10.18 -1.97 -0.24
C TYR A 122 9.62 -1.96 -1.65
N SER A 123 8.67 -2.83 -1.90
CA SER A 123 7.83 -2.83 -3.10
C SER A 123 6.38 -2.52 -2.74
N LEU A 124 5.76 -1.62 -3.47
CA LEU A 124 4.31 -1.56 -3.57
C LEU A 124 3.90 -2.56 -4.64
N TRP A 125 3.77 -3.81 -4.25
CA TRP A 125 3.65 -4.96 -5.17
C TRP A 125 2.31 -5.01 -5.88
N ARG A 126 1.21 -4.69 -5.17
CA ARG A 126 -0.15 -4.60 -5.73
C ARG A 126 -0.90 -3.43 -5.13
N LEU A 127 -1.67 -2.75 -5.95
CA LEU A 127 -2.67 -1.78 -5.52
C LEU A 127 -3.86 -1.86 -6.46
N MET A 128 -5.03 -2.24 -5.94
CA MET A 128 -6.25 -2.36 -6.70
C MET A 128 -7.44 -1.76 -5.94
N ILE A 129 -8.24 -0.97 -6.60
CA ILE A 129 -9.54 -0.48 -6.11
C ILE A 129 -10.64 -1.12 -6.96
N ASP A 130 -11.61 -1.73 -6.30
CA ASP A 130 -12.76 -2.34 -6.96
C ASP A 130 -13.48 -1.32 -7.86
N LYS A 131 -13.92 -1.76 -9.03
CA LYS A 131 -14.56 -0.92 -10.06
C LYS A 131 -15.73 -0.10 -9.52
N LYS A 132 -16.48 -0.58 -8.52
CA LYS A 132 -17.61 0.12 -7.88
C LYS A 132 -17.18 1.36 -7.10
N TYR A 133 -15.90 1.42 -6.72
CA TYR A 133 -15.34 2.43 -5.85
C TYR A 133 -14.29 3.31 -6.52
N GLN A 134 -13.92 3.01 -7.77
CA GLN A 134 -13.01 3.85 -8.55
C GLN A 134 -13.59 5.25 -8.83
N GLY A 135 -12.74 6.20 -9.18
CA GLY A 135 -13.15 7.60 -9.46
C GLY A 135 -13.45 8.46 -8.22
N LYS A 136 -13.42 7.89 -7.01
CA LYS A 136 -13.73 8.57 -5.74
C LYS A 136 -12.47 9.01 -4.95
N GLY A 137 -11.29 8.91 -5.55
CA GLY A 137 -10.02 9.27 -4.90
C GLY A 137 -9.42 8.18 -4.02
N PHE A 138 -10.05 7.02 -3.85
CA PHE A 138 -9.57 5.96 -2.95
C PHE A 138 -8.19 5.40 -3.35
N GLY A 139 -7.86 5.32 -4.63
CA GLY A 139 -6.53 4.88 -5.06
C GLY A 139 -5.41 5.78 -4.52
N ARG A 140 -5.59 7.10 -4.55
CA ARG A 140 -4.64 8.05 -3.99
C ARG A 140 -4.57 7.95 -2.47
N GLN A 141 -5.71 7.89 -1.79
CA GLN A 141 -5.76 7.74 -0.34
C GLN A 141 -5.13 6.41 0.11
N THR A 142 -5.33 5.32 -0.65
CA THR A 142 -4.69 4.02 -0.41
C THR A 142 -3.17 4.12 -0.54
N LEU A 143 -2.68 4.83 -1.55
CA LEU A 143 -1.25 5.08 -1.72
C LEU A 143 -0.68 5.91 -0.55
N ASP A 144 -1.37 6.98 -0.13
CA ASP A 144 -0.98 7.79 1.02
C ASP A 144 -0.87 6.94 2.31
N ALA A 145 -1.85 6.08 2.57
CA ALA A 145 -1.86 5.16 3.71
C ALA A 145 -0.77 4.08 3.61
N ALA A 146 -0.52 3.54 2.41
CA ALA A 146 0.54 2.56 2.18
C ALA A 146 1.93 3.14 2.43
N MET A 147 2.20 4.34 1.96
CA MET A 147 3.47 5.01 2.20
C MET A 147 3.64 5.35 3.68
N ALA A 148 2.57 5.76 4.38
CA ALA A 148 2.61 5.95 5.83
C ALA A 148 2.94 4.65 6.57
N LEU A 149 2.37 3.50 6.16
CA LEU A 149 2.70 2.19 6.71
C LEU A 149 4.16 1.80 6.42
N ILE A 150 4.64 2.00 5.19
CA ILE A 150 6.04 1.70 4.82
C ILE A 150 7.02 2.53 5.66
N HIS A 151 6.72 3.80 5.95
CA HIS A 151 7.55 4.63 6.83
C HIS A 151 7.64 4.12 8.29
N THR A 152 6.77 3.19 8.70
CA THR A 152 6.96 2.48 9.99
C THR A 152 7.99 1.36 9.92
N TYR A 153 8.47 1.04 8.72
CA TYR A 153 9.46 0.00 8.44
C TYR A 153 9.06 -1.40 8.95
N PRO A 154 7.88 -1.94 8.58
CA PRO A 154 7.38 -3.20 9.11
C PRO A 154 8.30 -4.40 8.84
N PHE A 155 9.17 -4.31 7.83
CA PHE A 155 10.17 -5.32 7.47
C PHE A 155 11.62 -4.81 7.66
N GLY A 156 11.83 -3.82 8.54
CA GLY A 156 13.11 -3.19 8.77
C GLY A 156 13.44 -2.07 7.77
N LYS A 157 14.46 -1.28 8.05
CA LYS A 157 14.82 -0.08 7.28
C LYS A 157 15.13 -0.40 5.81
N ALA A 158 14.80 0.54 4.97
CA ALA A 158 15.18 0.63 3.56
C ALA A 158 15.25 2.11 3.18
N ASP A 159 15.92 2.40 2.05
CA ASP A 159 16.11 3.76 1.58
C ASP A 159 15.05 4.16 0.54
N LYS A 160 14.38 3.19 -0.06
CA LYS A 160 13.50 3.41 -1.19
C LYS A 160 12.23 2.54 -1.12
N VAL A 161 11.21 3.03 -1.83
CA VAL A 161 10.06 2.24 -2.27
C VAL A 161 10.08 2.18 -3.78
N TRP A 162 9.90 1.00 -4.35
CA TRP A 162 9.74 0.83 -5.78
C TRP A 162 8.39 0.20 -6.11
N LEU A 163 7.95 0.39 -7.31
CA LEU A 163 6.79 -0.25 -7.91
C LEU A 163 7.04 -0.41 -9.41
N SER A 164 6.27 -1.25 -10.04
CA SER A 164 6.29 -1.38 -11.49
C SER A 164 4.88 -1.32 -12.08
N TYR A 165 4.79 -0.97 -13.34
CA TYR A 165 3.54 -0.91 -14.11
C TYR A 165 3.80 -1.06 -15.60
N GLU A 166 2.82 -1.64 -16.28
CA GLU A 166 2.83 -1.75 -17.74
C GLU A 166 2.86 -0.34 -18.36
N PRO A 167 3.65 -0.12 -19.45
CA PRO A 167 3.74 1.19 -20.14
C PRO A 167 2.38 1.77 -20.53
N GLU A 168 1.42 0.91 -20.87
CA GLU A 168 0.06 1.24 -21.28
C GLU A 168 -0.82 1.69 -20.11
N ASN A 169 -0.43 1.42 -18.86
CA ASN A 169 -1.17 1.84 -17.68
C ASN A 169 -0.93 3.32 -17.34
N VAL A 170 -1.31 4.19 -18.27
CA VAL A 170 -1.11 5.65 -18.19
C VAL A 170 -1.72 6.22 -16.90
N ARG A 171 -2.85 5.67 -16.47
CA ARG A 171 -3.52 6.14 -15.24
C ARG A 171 -2.69 5.87 -13.98
N ALA A 172 -2.15 4.69 -13.82
CA ALA A 172 -1.27 4.37 -12.71
C ALA A 172 0.01 5.22 -12.74
N ARG A 173 0.65 5.32 -13.91
CA ARG A 173 1.80 6.18 -14.15
C ARG A 173 1.59 7.61 -13.65
N GLU A 174 0.47 8.23 -14.01
CA GLU A 174 0.12 9.60 -13.59
C GLU A 174 -0.09 9.72 -12.07
N ILE A 175 -0.73 8.73 -11.44
CA ILE A 175 -0.95 8.71 -9.98
C ILE A 175 0.40 8.63 -9.26
N TYR A 176 1.28 7.71 -9.65
CA TYR A 176 2.57 7.51 -9.03
C TYR A 176 3.50 8.69 -9.26
N ARG A 177 3.57 9.21 -10.48
CA ARG A 177 4.34 10.41 -10.81
C ARG A 177 3.90 11.63 -9.98
N LYS A 178 2.61 11.87 -9.84
CA LYS A 178 2.05 12.96 -9.00
C LYS A 178 2.30 12.74 -7.50
N TYR A 179 2.50 11.50 -7.09
CA TYR A 179 2.92 11.19 -5.72
C TYR A 179 4.38 11.57 -5.47
N GLY A 180 5.22 11.45 -6.46
CA GLY A 180 6.65 11.71 -6.38
C GLY A 180 7.52 10.51 -6.78
N PHE A 181 6.94 9.43 -7.29
CA PHE A 181 7.71 8.34 -7.88
C PHE A 181 8.34 8.80 -9.20
N VAL A 182 9.58 8.39 -9.41
CA VAL A 182 10.39 8.73 -10.60
C VAL A 182 10.82 7.43 -11.30
N GLU A 183 10.58 7.34 -12.60
CA GLU A 183 11.08 6.23 -13.41
C GLU A 183 12.62 6.28 -13.44
N ASN A 184 13.26 5.15 -13.11
CA ASN A 184 14.70 5.06 -12.99
C ASN A 184 15.38 4.45 -14.23
N GLY A 185 14.60 4.06 -15.24
CA GLY A 185 15.08 3.44 -16.47
C GLY A 185 15.28 1.91 -16.39
N GLU A 186 15.05 1.31 -15.21
CA GLU A 186 15.03 -0.15 -15.07
C GLU A 186 13.67 -0.72 -15.45
N MET A 187 13.65 -2.01 -15.79
CA MET A 187 12.44 -2.77 -16.12
C MET A 187 12.32 -3.98 -15.19
N CYS A 188 11.10 -4.34 -14.82
CA CYS A 188 10.74 -5.62 -14.21
C CYS A 188 9.92 -6.42 -15.22
N GLY A 189 10.53 -7.35 -15.93
CA GLY A 189 9.90 -7.95 -17.11
C GLY A 189 9.60 -6.88 -18.17
N ASN A 190 8.33 -6.69 -18.51
CA ASN A 190 7.87 -5.66 -19.44
C ASN A 190 7.40 -4.38 -18.74
N GLU A 191 7.40 -4.34 -17.41
CA GLU A 191 6.91 -3.22 -16.62
C GLU A 191 8.01 -2.18 -16.36
N ILE A 192 7.64 -0.90 -16.40
CA ILE A 192 8.51 0.23 -16.05
C ILE A 192 8.65 0.29 -14.53
N ILE A 193 9.87 0.39 -14.02
CA ILE A 193 10.13 0.60 -12.60
C ILE A 193 10.12 2.10 -12.28
N ALA A 194 9.37 2.47 -11.24
CA ALA A 194 9.42 3.79 -10.64
C ALA A 194 9.77 3.71 -9.15
N VAL A 195 10.51 4.69 -8.65
CA VAL A 195 11.16 4.68 -7.34
C VAL A 195 10.80 5.96 -6.58
N TYR A 196 10.64 5.82 -5.26
CA TYR A 196 10.45 6.90 -4.31
C TYR A 196 11.51 6.78 -3.19
N ASP A 197 12.19 7.86 -2.84
CA ASP A 197 13.15 7.91 -1.72
C ASP A 197 12.39 8.09 -0.38
N LEU A 198 12.71 7.23 0.63
CA LEU A 198 12.08 7.22 1.96
C LEU A 198 12.69 8.23 2.93
#